data_f018d5fc3c0363c3dcf79a30dc0b7f85
#
_entry.id   f018d5fc3c0363c3dcf79a30dc0b7f85
#
_cell.length_a   1.000
_cell.length_b   1.000
_cell.length_c   1.000
_cell.angle_alpha   90.00
_cell.angle_beta   90.00
_cell.angle_gamma   90.00
#
_symmetry.space_group_name_H-M   'P 1'
#
loop_
_entity.id
_entity.type
_entity.pdbx_description
1 polymer ?
#
loop_
_entity_poly.entity_id
_entity_poly.type
_entity_poly.pdbx_seq_one_letter_code
_entity_poly.pdbx_strand_id
1 'polypeptide(L)'
;MDRKTVIVIAVIIAAAFASLFFLPKQKRTELNSGLSEIRLDFANWSPIGLVLRQQGFLEEELKKDNIRVRWVFSQGSNKSMEFLRSGSVDIGSSAGVAALISFANGNPIKTVYISTTPEWTALLLKPGSTIKNVAELKGKTIAATPGTDPYVFMVRTLAEAGLTLNDVKVVTLQHPDGKNELLRSRIDAWAGLDPLMAQAELAGAPYLYRNVGFNTYNVISVRREFAEAHPDLVSRVLASYEKARRWAQKHPAEYLELVAREAKITPEVAKLLLERTGLGDAAFTGRQEASLVEAGKALQRSGILKNDRDMETVVGELIDRSYFAPEFNRKEK
;
A
#
# COMPACT_ATOMS: atom_id res chain seq x y z
N MET A 1 1.67 38.19 -54.00
CA MET A 1 0.45 37.99 -53.22
C MET A 1 -0.32 39.31 -53.20
N ASP A 2 -1.56 39.31 -53.68
CA ASP A 2 -2.31 40.54 -53.74
C ASP A 2 -2.79 41.01 -52.34
N ARG A 3 -3.10 42.32 -52.24
CA ARG A 3 -3.50 42.97 -50.96
C ARG A 3 -4.76 42.32 -50.33
N LYS A 4 -5.61 41.71 -51.15
CA LYS A 4 -6.84 41.03 -50.68
C LYS A 4 -6.51 39.67 -50.00
N THR A 5 -5.54 38.95 -50.57
CA THR A 5 -5.11 37.65 -50.00
C THR A 5 -4.41 37.82 -48.64
N VAL A 6 -3.62 38.91 -48.45
CA VAL A 6 -2.98 39.24 -47.17
C VAL A 6 -4.00 39.60 -46.11
N ILE A 7 -5.06 40.35 -46.46
CA ILE A 7 -6.11 40.73 -45.50
C ILE A 7 -6.94 39.51 -45.09
N VAL A 8 -7.25 38.58 -45.99
CA VAL A 8 -8.01 37.34 -45.69
C VAL A 8 -7.19 36.43 -44.75
N ILE A 9 -5.89 36.27 -44.98
CA ILE A 9 -5.01 35.50 -44.08
C ILE A 9 -4.90 36.13 -42.68
N ALA A 10 -4.78 37.47 -42.60
CA ALA A 10 -4.71 38.17 -41.33
C ALA A 10 -6.05 38.07 -40.51
N VAL A 11 -7.20 38.04 -41.19
CA VAL A 11 -8.51 37.87 -40.52
C VAL A 11 -8.69 36.43 -40.04
N ILE A 12 -8.22 35.42 -40.81
CA ILE A 12 -8.29 34.01 -40.39
C ILE A 12 -7.35 33.76 -39.17
N ILE A 13 -6.16 34.34 -39.17
CA ILE A 13 -5.23 34.21 -38.01
C ILE A 13 -5.80 34.93 -36.77
N ALA A 14 -6.42 36.10 -36.93
CA ALA A 14 -7.04 36.80 -35.80
C ALA A 14 -8.27 36.05 -35.26
N ALA A 15 -9.07 35.38 -36.11
CA ALA A 15 -10.18 34.55 -35.68
C ALA A 15 -9.72 33.26 -34.98
N ALA A 16 -8.60 32.65 -35.42
CA ALA A 16 -7.99 31.49 -34.73
C ALA A 16 -7.41 31.85 -33.39
N PHE A 17 -6.81 33.05 -33.22
CA PHE A 17 -6.35 33.54 -31.93
C PHE A 17 -7.47 33.91 -30.97
N ALA A 18 -8.58 34.47 -31.47
CA ALA A 18 -9.76 34.77 -30.65
C ALA A 18 -10.45 33.50 -30.14
N SER A 19 -10.47 32.42 -30.92
CA SER A 19 -11.05 31.12 -30.50
C SER A 19 -10.23 30.40 -29.42
N LEU A 20 -8.92 30.66 -29.29
CA LEU A 20 -8.07 30.14 -28.22
C LEU A 20 -8.32 30.83 -26.86
N PHE A 21 -8.88 32.04 -26.85
CA PHE A 21 -9.25 32.76 -25.62
C PHE A 21 -10.69 32.49 -25.16
N PHE A 22 -11.51 31.83 -25.97
CA PHE A 22 -12.88 31.41 -25.67
C PHE A 22 -13.03 29.92 -25.45
N LEU A 23 -11.98 29.22 -25.04
CA LEU A 23 -12.20 27.92 -24.41
C LEU A 23 -12.99 28.18 -23.13
N PRO A 24 -14.20 27.61 -22.99
CA PRO A 24 -14.93 27.76 -21.74
C PRO A 24 -14.01 27.24 -20.66
N LYS A 25 -13.65 28.10 -19.67
CA LYS A 25 -13.11 27.59 -18.40
C LYS A 25 -14.05 26.50 -17.99
N GLN A 26 -13.60 25.24 -18.03
CA GLN A 26 -14.37 24.14 -17.47
C GLN A 26 -14.79 24.65 -16.09
N LYS A 27 -16.08 24.92 -15.94
CA LYS A 27 -16.68 25.16 -14.63
C LYS A 27 -16.33 23.90 -13.84
N ARG A 28 -15.33 24.00 -12.97
CA ARG A 28 -15.18 23.04 -11.89
C ARG A 28 -16.52 23.03 -11.20
N THR A 29 -17.31 21.99 -11.43
CA THR A 29 -18.56 21.76 -10.71
C THR A 29 -18.12 21.72 -9.26
N GLU A 30 -18.51 22.71 -8.46
CA GLU A 30 -18.40 22.62 -7.03
C GLU A 30 -19.25 21.42 -6.65
N LEU A 31 -18.56 20.28 -6.39
CA LEU A 31 -19.20 19.11 -5.83
C LEU A 31 -19.61 19.47 -4.41
N ASN A 32 -20.84 19.94 -4.28
CA ASN A 32 -21.50 20.03 -2.99
C ASN A 32 -21.85 18.57 -2.59
N SER A 33 -20.81 17.81 -2.21
CA SER A 33 -20.93 16.36 -1.92
C SER A 33 -21.74 16.08 -0.64
N GLY A 34 -22.13 17.13 0.10
CA GLY A 34 -22.71 16.99 1.43
C GLY A 34 -21.76 16.38 2.47
N LEU A 35 -20.54 15.97 2.04
CA LEU A 35 -19.54 15.37 2.88
C LEU A 35 -18.75 16.45 3.62
N SER A 36 -18.73 16.40 4.95
CA SER A 36 -17.95 17.31 5.78
C SER A 36 -16.62 16.75 6.28
N GLU A 37 -16.39 15.44 6.13
CA GLU A 37 -15.20 14.75 6.60
C GLU A 37 -14.91 13.52 5.74
N ILE A 38 -13.65 13.32 5.39
CA ILE A 38 -13.12 12.08 4.80
C ILE A 38 -12.15 11.42 5.79
N ARG A 39 -12.21 10.10 5.92
CA ARG A 39 -11.43 9.36 6.90
C ARG A 39 -10.45 8.43 6.21
N LEU A 40 -9.16 8.62 6.52
CA LEU A 40 -8.08 7.78 6.01
C LEU A 40 -7.34 7.10 7.17
N ASP A 41 -6.78 5.91 6.92
CA ASP A 41 -5.80 5.36 7.84
C ASP A 41 -4.38 5.90 7.55
N PHE A 42 -3.51 5.72 8.53
CA PHE A 42 -2.07 5.86 8.36
C PHE A 42 -1.36 4.78 9.19
N ALA A 43 -0.14 4.41 8.77
CA ALA A 43 0.63 3.36 9.42
C ALA A 43 2.15 3.60 9.30
N ASN A 44 2.91 3.14 10.30
CA ASN A 44 4.36 3.31 10.35
C ASN A 44 5.10 2.53 9.22
N TRP A 45 4.45 1.51 8.66
CA TRP A 45 4.95 0.72 7.53
C TRP A 45 4.54 1.29 6.16
N SER A 46 3.82 2.42 6.11
CA SER A 46 3.39 3.09 4.87
C SER A 46 4.04 4.47 4.76
N PRO A 47 5.32 4.56 4.34
CA PRO A 47 6.08 5.81 4.38
C PRO A 47 5.47 6.95 3.57
N ILE A 48 4.86 6.65 2.40
CA ILE A 48 4.19 7.68 1.60
C ILE A 48 2.92 8.21 2.28
N GLY A 49 2.20 7.35 3.00
CA GLY A 49 1.06 7.78 3.84
C GLY A 49 1.49 8.75 4.95
N LEU A 50 2.68 8.54 5.55
CA LEU A 50 3.26 9.46 6.53
C LEU A 50 3.62 10.82 5.88
N VAL A 51 4.18 10.83 4.67
CA VAL A 51 4.46 12.06 3.92
C VAL A 51 3.17 12.79 3.60
N LEU A 52 2.16 12.09 3.05
CA LEU A 52 0.87 12.67 2.69
C LEU A 52 0.26 13.42 3.88
N ARG A 53 0.20 12.75 5.03
CA ARG A 53 -0.34 13.30 6.27
C ARG A 53 0.47 14.48 6.79
N GLN A 54 1.81 14.36 6.87
CA GLN A 54 2.66 15.36 7.50
C GLN A 54 2.81 16.61 6.65
N GLN A 55 2.81 16.48 5.32
CA GLN A 55 2.87 17.61 4.40
C GLN A 55 1.51 18.30 4.22
N GLY A 56 0.41 17.71 4.73
CA GLY A 56 -0.93 18.28 4.63
C GLY A 56 -1.45 18.40 3.19
N PHE A 57 -0.94 17.58 2.25
CA PHE A 57 -1.29 17.72 0.84
C PHE A 57 -2.77 17.47 0.56
N LEU A 58 -3.38 16.55 1.31
CA LEU A 58 -4.80 16.24 1.15
C LEU A 58 -5.67 17.29 1.84
N GLU A 59 -5.27 17.77 3.01
CA GLU A 59 -5.95 18.83 3.74
C GLU A 59 -6.00 20.13 2.90
N GLU A 60 -4.87 20.50 2.27
CA GLU A 60 -4.79 21.63 1.36
C GLU A 60 -5.71 21.46 0.15
N GLU A 61 -5.70 20.26 -0.47
CA GLU A 61 -6.54 19.96 -1.63
C GLU A 61 -8.03 20.05 -1.30
N LEU A 62 -8.45 19.60 -0.12
CA LEU A 62 -9.86 19.52 0.26
C LEU A 62 -10.39 20.78 0.98
N LYS A 63 -9.49 21.71 1.33
CA LYS A 63 -9.84 22.94 2.06
C LYS A 63 -10.90 23.77 1.35
N LYS A 64 -10.87 23.84 0.02
CA LYS A 64 -11.83 24.63 -0.78
C LYS A 64 -13.27 24.14 -0.64
N ASP A 65 -13.44 22.85 -0.39
CA ASP A 65 -14.74 22.21 -0.31
C ASP A 65 -15.22 22.09 1.15
N ASN A 66 -14.46 22.65 2.11
CA ASN A 66 -14.69 22.54 3.55
C ASN A 66 -14.75 21.09 4.06
N ILE A 67 -14.04 20.17 3.41
CA ILE A 67 -13.96 18.76 3.81
C ILE A 67 -12.74 18.60 4.72
N ARG A 68 -12.97 18.13 5.94
CA ARG A 68 -11.90 17.79 6.89
C ARG A 68 -11.32 16.42 6.59
N VAL A 69 -10.01 16.26 6.82
CA VAL A 69 -9.34 14.96 6.77
C VAL A 69 -9.16 14.45 8.19
N ARG A 70 -9.67 13.25 8.46
CA ARG A 70 -9.46 12.55 9.73
C ARG A 70 -8.55 11.35 9.52
N TRP A 71 -7.45 11.30 10.28
CA TRP A 71 -6.49 10.22 10.24
C TRP A 71 -6.71 9.22 11.38
N VAL A 72 -6.68 7.91 11.06
CA VAL A 72 -6.83 6.80 11.99
C VAL A 72 -5.59 5.93 11.93
N PHE A 73 -4.92 5.70 13.06
CA PHE A 73 -3.72 4.86 13.10
C PHE A 73 -4.08 3.38 12.98
N SER A 74 -3.43 2.66 12.08
CA SER A 74 -3.53 1.20 11.91
C SER A 74 -2.20 0.51 12.20
N GLN A 75 -2.23 -0.51 13.08
CA GLN A 75 -1.03 -1.25 13.50
C GLN A 75 -0.55 -2.27 12.46
N GLY A 76 -1.40 -2.61 11.50
CA GLY A 76 -1.11 -3.59 10.46
C GLY A 76 -2.25 -3.63 9.44
N SER A 77 -2.01 -4.27 8.30
CA SER A 77 -2.99 -4.39 7.21
C SER A 77 -4.32 -5.01 7.65
N ASN A 78 -4.29 -5.95 8.59
CA ASN A 78 -5.50 -6.53 9.18
C ASN A 78 -6.39 -5.46 9.82
N LYS A 79 -5.79 -4.51 10.57
CA LYS A 79 -6.54 -3.41 11.21
C LYS A 79 -7.07 -2.41 10.18
N SER A 80 -6.29 -2.08 9.16
CA SER A 80 -6.78 -1.25 8.05
C SER A 80 -8.02 -1.87 7.38
N MET A 81 -8.00 -3.17 7.12
CA MET A 81 -9.13 -3.89 6.53
C MET A 81 -10.35 -3.95 7.45
N GLU A 82 -10.15 -4.09 8.76
CA GLU A 82 -11.24 -3.99 9.77
C GLU A 82 -11.87 -2.59 9.77
N PHE A 83 -11.06 -1.53 9.70
CA PHE A 83 -11.55 -0.15 9.66
C PHE A 83 -12.33 0.17 8.38
N LEU A 84 -11.89 -0.33 7.22
CA LEU A 84 -12.66 -0.23 5.99
C LEU A 84 -13.99 -0.98 6.09
N ARG A 85 -13.98 -2.19 6.64
CA ARG A 85 -15.19 -3.02 6.79
C ARG A 85 -16.22 -2.38 7.74
N SER A 86 -15.74 -1.80 8.85
CA SER A 86 -16.61 -1.14 9.84
C SER A 86 -17.05 0.27 9.41
N GLY A 87 -16.49 0.82 8.33
CA GLY A 87 -16.71 2.21 7.94
C GLY A 87 -16.02 3.22 8.86
N SER A 88 -15.06 2.79 9.71
CA SER A 88 -14.27 3.71 10.53
C SER A 88 -13.30 4.55 9.70
N VAL A 89 -12.89 4.06 8.51
CA VAL A 89 -12.20 4.81 7.47
C VAL A 89 -12.90 4.58 6.12
N ASP A 90 -12.75 5.54 5.22
CA ASP A 90 -13.28 5.48 3.86
C ASP A 90 -12.23 4.96 2.88
N ILE A 91 -10.96 5.28 3.15
CA ILE A 91 -9.78 4.89 2.36
C ILE A 91 -8.72 4.37 3.32
N GLY A 92 -8.13 3.23 2.98
CA GLY A 92 -7.12 2.57 3.81
C GLY A 92 -5.94 2.04 3.02
N SER A 93 -4.78 1.96 3.68
CA SER A 93 -3.56 1.38 3.13
C SER A 93 -3.32 -0.03 3.69
N SER A 94 -2.90 -0.96 2.84
CA SER A 94 -2.60 -2.34 3.26
C SER A 94 -1.63 -3.04 2.32
N ALA A 95 -1.18 -4.22 2.72
CA ALA A 95 -0.61 -5.18 1.77
C ALA A 95 -1.67 -5.65 0.78
N GLY A 96 -1.30 -5.84 -0.47
CA GLY A 96 -2.23 -6.30 -1.51
C GLY A 96 -2.90 -7.62 -1.17
N VAL A 97 -2.18 -8.57 -0.57
CA VAL A 97 -2.79 -9.84 -0.15
C VAL A 97 -3.77 -9.67 1.02
N ALA A 98 -3.57 -8.69 1.90
CA ALA A 98 -4.54 -8.42 2.97
C ALA A 98 -5.85 -7.86 2.39
N ALA A 99 -5.77 -6.98 1.39
CA ALA A 99 -6.93 -6.52 0.64
C ALA A 99 -7.63 -7.69 -0.08
N LEU A 100 -6.86 -8.59 -0.73
CA LEU A 100 -7.39 -9.78 -1.39
C LEU A 100 -8.14 -10.70 -0.42
N ILE A 101 -7.54 -11.05 0.72
CA ILE A 101 -8.19 -11.88 1.76
C ILE A 101 -9.48 -11.21 2.24
N SER A 102 -9.41 -9.93 2.54
CA SER A 102 -10.55 -9.16 3.06
C SER A 102 -11.70 -9.11 2.05
N PHE A 103 -11.39 -8.82 0.78
CA PHE A 103 -12.36 -8.81 -0.32
C PHE A 103 -12.98 -10.18 -0.56
N ALA A 104 -12.15 -11.23 -0.64
CA ALA A 104 -12.61 -12.61 -0.84
C ALA A 104 -13.53 -13.12 0.31
N ASN A 105 -13.38 -12.54 1.51
CA ASN A 105 -14.25 -12.75 2.66
C ASN A 105 -15.42 -11.74 2.75
N GLY A 106 -15.76 -11.06 1.65
CA GLY A 106 -16.94 -10.24 1.52
C GLY A 106 -16.83 -8.81 2.05
N ASN A 107 -15.61 -8.27 2.26
CA ASN A 107 -15.45 -6.85 2.53
C ASN A 107 -15.66 -6.05 1.23
N PRO A 108 -16.63 -5.13 1.14
CA PRO A 108 -16.96 -4.42 -0.09
C PRO A 108 -15.97 -3.27 -0.36
N ILE A 109 -14.75 -3.61 -0.77
CA ILE A 109 -13.67 -2.66 -1.09
C ILE A 109 -13.26 -2.76 -2.56
N LYS A 110 -12.60 -1.72 -3.05
CA LYS A 110 -11.86 -1.68 -4.31
C LYS A 110 -10.43 -1.24 -4.04
N THR A 111 -9.46 -1.89 -4.66
CA THR A 111 -8.06 -1.49 -4.63
C THR A 111 -7.77 -0.62 -5.85
N VAL A 112 -7.31 0.60 -5.62
CA VAL A 112 -7.31 1.68 -6.61
C VAL A 112 -5.91 2.26 -6.91
N TYR A 113 -4.86 1.91 -6.12
CA TYR A 113 -3.54 2.52 -6.28
C TYR A 113 -2.46 1.68 -5.60
N ILE A 114 -1.24 1.68 -6.15
CA ILE A 114 -0.03 1.14 -5.51
C ILE A 114 0.79 2.31 -4.97
N SER A 115 0.93 2.39 -3.66
CA SER A 115 1.69 3.44 -3.00
C SER A 115 3.19 3.18 -3.04
N THR A 116 3.61 1.93 -2.76
CA THR A 116 5.01 1.49 -2.78
C THR A 116 5.14 0.01 -3.15
N THR A 117 6.36 -0.39 -3.56
CA THR A 117 6.72 -1.78 -3.86
C THR A 117 7.81 -2.24 -2.88
N PRO A 118 7.46 -2.53 -1.61
CA PRO A 118 8.45 -2.82 -0.58
C PRO A 118 8.91 -4.28 -0.56
N GLU A 119 10.12 -4.51 -0.05
CA GLU A 119 10.57 -5.78 0.51
C GLU A 119 10.44 -5.70 2.04
N TRP A 120 9.24 -5.70 2.56
CA TRP A 120 8.92 -5.38 3.95
C TRP A 120 8.70 -6.57 4.87
N THR A 121 8.76 -7.81 4.35
CA THR A 121 8.57 -9.01 5.15
C THR A 121 9.61 -10.08 4.86
N ALA A 122 10.01 -10.80 5.92
CA ALA A 122 10.91 -11.92 5.90
C ALA A 122 10.68 -12.82 7.12
N LEU A 123 11.29 -14.01 7.16
CA LEU A 123 11.40 -14.80 8.38
C LEU A 123 12.70 -14.45 9.11
N LEU A 124 12.58 -14.02 10.37
CA LEU A 124 13.70 -13.77 11.26
C LEU A 124 13.74 -14.84 12.34
N LEU A 125 14.95 -15.16 12.79
CA LEU A 125 15.21 -16.03 13.92
C LEU A 125 15.56 -15.22 15.16
N LYS A 126 15.37 -15.83 16.34
CA LYS A 126 15.85 -15.23 17.59
C LYS A 126 17.37 -15.07 17.56
N PRO A 127 17.93 -14.06 18.23
CA PRO A 127 19.37 -13.88 18.35
C PRO A 127 20.04 -15.15 18.87
N GLY A 128 21.18 -15.52 18.26
CA GLY A 128 21.93 -16.72 18.63
C GLY A 128 21.31 -18.07 18.16
N SER A 129 20.30 -18.04 17.30
CA SER A 129 19.71 -19.26 16.74
C SER A 129 20.71 -20.05 15.90
N THR A 130 20.66 -21.38 16.00
CA THR A 130 21.48 -22.32 15.20
C THR A 130 20.77 -22.84 13.95
N ILE A 131 19.50 -22.49 13.75
CA ILE A 131 18.68 -22.87 12.59
C ILE A 131 19.33 -22.31 11.33
N LYS A 132 19.51 -23.12 10.29
CA LYS A 132 20.20 -22.76 9.04
C LYS A 132 19.27 -22.68 7.82
N ASN A 133 18.16 -23.40 7.84
CA ASN A 133 17.21 -23.46 6.72
C ASN A 133 15.77 -23.61 7.22
N VAL A 134 14.82 -23.39 6.33
CA VAL A 134 13.38 -23.39 6.66
C VAL A 134 12.88 -24.75 7.10
N ALA A 135 13.46 -25.87 6.59
CA ALA A 135 13.03 -27.20 7.00
C ALA A 135 13.28 -27.50 8.49
N GLU A 136 14.28 -26.85 9.10
CA GLU A 136 14.57 -26.96 10.53
C GLU A 136 13.55 -26.23 11.42
N LEU A 137 12.59 -25.50 10.84
CA LEU A 137 11.46 -24.93 11.57
C LEU A 137 10.43 -25.97 12.03
N LYS A 138 10.54 -27.23 11.56
CA LYS A 138 9.64 -28.31 12.01
C LYS A 138 9.63 -28.41 13.54
N GLY A 139 8.44 -28.37 14.14
CA GLY A 139 8.23 -28.37 15.59
C GLY A 139 8.58 -27.07 16.32
N LYS A 140 9.07 -26.04 15.62
CA LYS A 140 9.44 -24.74 16.19
C LYS A 140 8.25 -23.81 16.34
N THR A 141 8.41 -22.81 17.19
CA THR A 141 7.39 -21.77 17.45
C THR A 141 7.65 -20.55 16.59
N ILE A 142 6.67 -20.19 15.76
CA ILE A 142 6.75 -19.04 14.85
C ILE A 142 5.62 -18.05 15.20
N ALA A 143 5.97 -16.79 15.47
CA ALA A 143 4.94 -15.75 15.58
C ALA A 143 4.60 -15.16 14.20
N ALA A 144 3.31 -14.94 13.95
CA ALA A 144 2.83 -14.26 12.76
C ALA A 144 1.47 -13.59 13.05
N THR A 145 1.13 -12.56 12.27
CA THR A 145 -0.14 -11.82 12.38
C THR A 145 -1.07 -12.26 11.24
N PRO A 146 -2.15 -13.01 11.52
CA PRO A 146 -3.10 -13.41 10.48
C PRO A 146 -3.70 -12.22 9.72
N GLY A 147 -4.00 -12.42 8.43
CA GLY A 147 -4.57 -11.38 7.58
C GLY A 147 -3.57 -10.31 7.14
N THR A 148 -2.26 -10.60 7.20
CA THR A 148 -1.18 -9.70 6.79
C THR A 148 -0.22 -10.38 5.82
N ASP A 149 0.58 -9.58 5.11
CA ASP A 149 1.62 -10.09 4.19
C ASP A 149 2.63 -11.02 4.88
N PRO A 150 3.17 -10.71 6.07
CA PRO A 150 4.07 -11.62 6.79
C PRO A 150 3.48 -13.00 7.07
N TYR A 151 2.20 -13.09 7.38
CA TYR A 151 1.55 -14.38 7.59
C TYR A 151 1.54 -15.22 6.31
N VAL A 152 1.19 -14.60 5.19
CA VAL A 152 1.16 -15.27 3.87
C VAL A 152 2.57 -15.61 3.40
N PHE A 153 3.53 -14.73 3.66
CA PHE A 153 4.95 -14.98 3.44
C PHE A 153 5.42 -16.24 4.16
N MET A 154 5.10 -16.36 5.46
CA MET A 154 5.42 -17.57 6.25
C MET A 154 4.80 -18.83 5.63
N VAL A 155 3.52 -18.78 5.27
CA VAL A 155 2.81 -19.94 4.67
C VAL A 155 3.50 -20.38 3.38
N ARG A 156 3.83 -19.43 2.50
CA ARG A 156 4.52 -19.73 1.23
C ARG A 156 5.93 -20.28 1.46
N THR A 157 6.67 -19.69 2.40
CA THR A 157 8.02 -20.13 2.75
C THR A 157 8.02 -21.55 3.33
N LEU A 158 7.08 -21.89 4.21
CA LEU A 158 6.93 -23.24 4.73
C LEU A 158 6.62 -24.24 3.60
N ALA A 159 5.70 -23.86 2.69
CA ALA A 159 5.33 -24.72 1.56
C ALA A 159 6.51 -25.00 0.62
N GLU A 160 7.38 -24.04 0.33
CA GLU A 160 8.60 -24.25 -0.46
C GLU A 160 9.57 -25.26 0.19
N ALA A 161 9.58 -25.32 1.54
CA ALA A 161 10.38 -26.28 2.29
C ALA A 161 9.67 -27.63 2.54
N GLY A 162 8.50 -27.85 1.92
CA GLY A 162 7.68 -29.05 2.12
C GLY A 162 7.02 -29.15 3.48
N LEU A 163 6.89 -28.02 4.19
CA LEU A 163 6.22 -27.93 5.48
C LEU A 163 4.82 -27.29 5.34
N THR A 164 3.97 -27.59 6.30
CA THR A 164 2.63 -27.03 6.46
C THR A 164 2.52 -26.30 7.79
N LEU A 165 1.41 -25.60 8.01
CA LEU A 165 1.11 -25.00 9.32
C LEU A 165 1.00 -26.00 10.45
N ASN A 166 0.71 -27.29 10.15
CA ASN A 166 0.65 -28.36 11.14
C ASN A 166 2.03 -28.86 11.58
N ASP A 167 3.08 -28.56 10.81
CA ASP A 167 4.46 -28.93 11.14
C ASP A 167 5.15 -27.95 12.09
N VAL A 168 4.53 -26.79 12.37
CA VAL A 168 5.07 -25.72 13.22
C VAL A 168 4.06 -25.28 14.27
N LYS A 169 4.51 -24.60 15.33
CA LYS A 169 3.63 -23.98 16.32
C LYS A 169 3.44 -22.50 15.98
N VAL A 170 2.35 -22.15 15.32
CA VAL A 170 2.06 -20.76 15.00
C VAL A 170 1.43 -20.06 16.20
N VAL A 171 2.04 -18.97 16.65
CA VAL A 171 1.53 -18.08 17.69
C VAL A 171 1.01 -16.80 17.03
N THR A 172 -0.28 -16.53 17.20
CA THR A 172 -0.94 -15.32 16.68
C THR A 172 -0.60 -14.13 17.57
N LEU A 173 0.26 -13.24 17.08
CA LEU A 173 0.65 -12.00 17.76
C LEU A 173 0.58 -10.82 16.78
N GLN A 174 0.29 -9.62 17.30
CA GLN A 174 0.51 -8.39 16.51
C GLN A 174 2.00 -8.17 16.31
N HIS A 175 2.38 -7.44 15.25
CA HIS A 175 3.77 -7.29 14.84
C HIS A 175 4.70 -6.77 15.95
N PRO A 176 4.33 -5.75 16.76
CA PRO A 176 5.18 -5.31 17.88
C PRO A 176 5.44 -6.41 18.91
N ASP A 177 4.40 -7.19 19.24
CA ASP A 177 4.51 -8.27 20.23
C ASP A 177 5.35 -9.42 19.67
N GLY A 178 5.15 -9.81 18.40
CA GLY A 178 5.95 -10.81 17.72
C GLY A 178 7.45 -10.48 17.72
N LYS A 179 7.81 -9.23 17.39
CA LYS A 179 9.20 -8.76 17.50
C LYS A 179 9.74 -8.87 18.94
N ASN A 180 8.96 -8.41 19.92
CA ASN A 180 9.40 -8.42 21.30
C ASN A 180 9.61 -9.84 21.85
N GLU A 181 8.73 -10.77 21.52
CA GLU A 181 8.86 -12.18 21.92
C GLU A 181 10.05 -12.87 21.22
N LEU A 182 10.36 -12.51 19.96
CA LEU A 182 11.55 -12.97 19.25
C LEU A 182 12.84 -12.53 19.98
N LEU A 183 12.95 -11.23 20.25
CA LEU A 183 14.14 -10.65 20.89
C LEU A 183 14.34 -11.13 22.33
N ARG A 184 13.26 -11.53 23.02
CA ARG A 184 13.31 -12.18 24.33
C ARG A 184 13.56 -13.69 24.24
N SER A 185 13.79 -14.24 23.04
CA SER A 185 14.00 -15.68 22.78
C SER A 185 12.86 -16.60 23.26
N ARG A 186 11.63 -16.08 23.37
CA ARG A 186 10.44 -16.87 23.75
C ARG A 186 9.79 -17.59 22.59
N ILE A 187 10.15 -17.23 21.37
CA ILE A 187 9.78 -17.90 20.12
C ILE A 187 11.04 -18.15 19.30
N ASP A 188 10.99 -19.09 18.38
CA ASP A 188 12.14 -19.46 17.56
C ASP A 188 12.29 -18.61 16.31
N ALA A 189 11.17 -18.22 15.71
CA ALA A 189 11.11 -17.38 14.51
C ALA A 189 9.92 -16.40 14.55
N TRP A 190 10.01 -15.39 13.72
CA TRP A 190 8.94 -14.40 13.53
C TRP A 190 8.83 -14.02 12.06
N ALA A 191 7.60 -14.02 11.54
CA ALA A 191 7.28 -13.42 10.25
C ALA A 191 7.23 -11.90 10.44
N GLY A 192 8.34 -11.25 10.09
CA GLY A 192 8.58 -9.83 10.37
C GLY A 192 7.89 -8.89 9.41
N LEU A 193 7.68 -7.66 9.88
CA LEU A 193 7.19 -6.53 9.08
C LEU A 193 8.03 -5.30 9.41
N ASP A 194 8.53 -4.59 8.38
CA ASP A 194 9.19 -3.29 8.56
C ASP A 194 8.20 -2.21 9.10
N PRO A 195 8.66 -1.27 9.88
CA PRO A 195 10.03 -1.03 10.35
C PRO A 195 10.49 -1.91 11.53
N LEU A 196 9.60 -2.72 12.09
CA LEU A 196 9.92 -3.60 13.23
C LEU A 196 10.92 -4.70 12.85
N MET A 197 10.90 -5.15 11.60
CA MET A 197 11.87 -6.09 11.04
C MET A 197 13.28 -5.49 11.04
N ALA A 198 13.44 -4.25 10.58
CA ALA A 198 14.71 -3.52 10.66
C ALA A 198 15.19 -3.31 12.11
N GLN A 199 14.28 -3.03 13.07
CA GLN A 199 14.63 -2.96 14.49
C GLN A 199 15.15 -4.30 15.02
N ALA A 200 14.51 -5.42 14.66
CA ALA A 200 14.92 -6.76 15.07
C ALA A 200 16.30 -7.13 14.49
N GLU A 201 16.53 -6.81 13.20
CA GLU A 201 17.81 -6.99 12.53
C GLU A 201 18.94 -6.25 13.25
N LEU A 202 18.76 -4.95 13.55
CA LEU A 202 19.73 -4.14 14.27
C LEU A 202 19.95 -4.63 15.73
N ALA A 203 18.97 -5.32 16.30
CA ALA A 203 19.08 -5.97 17.62
C ALA A 203 19.70 -7.38 17.53
N GLY A 204 20.22 -7.80 16.37
CA GLY A 204 20.95 -9.06 16.19
C GLY A 204 20.08 -10.27 15.84
N ALA A 205 18.83 -10.09 15.46
CA ALA A 205 17.98 -11.17 14.93
C ALA A 205 18.36 -11.46 13.46
N PRO A 206 18.89 -12.66 13.15
CA PRO A 206 19.30 -12.98 11.78
C PRO A 206 18.10 -13.32 10.91
N TYR A 207 18.21 -13.04 9.60
CA TYR A 207 17.27 -13.55 8.60
C TYR A 207 17.48 -15.05 8.37
N LEU A 208 16.38 -15.80 8.38
CA LEU A 208 16.36 -17.17 7.92
C LEU A 208 16.01 -17.24 6.44
N TYR A 209 15.01 -16.45 6.01
CA TYR A 209 14.52 -16.50 4.65
C TYR A 209 14.02 -15.14 4.19
N ARG A 210 14.44 -14.75 2.99
CA ARG A 210 13.99 -13.53 2.27
C ARG A 210 13.61 -13.91 0.85
N ASN A 211 12.51 -13.37 0.35
CA ASN A 211 12.09 -13.55 -1.03
C ASN A 211 11.21 -12.35 -1.44
N VAL A 212 11.77 -11.43 -2.22
CA VAL A 212 11.05 -10.23 -2.67
C VAL A 212 9.79 -10.57 -3.48
N GLY A 213 9.79 -11.70 -4.20
CA GLY A 213 8.64 -12.18 -4.97
C GLY A 213 7.46 -12.66 -4.13
N PHE A 214 7.64 -12.82 -2.82
CA PHE A 214 6.57 -13.18 -1.89
C PHE A 214 5.94 -11.96 -1.22
N ASN A 215 6.61 -10.81 -1.29
CA ASN A 215 6.04 -9.56 -0.79
C ASN A 215 4.96 -9.07 -1.75
N THR A 216 3.87 -8.60 -1.22
CA THR A 216 2.86 -7.89 -1.99
C THR A 216 2.99 -6.39 -1.79
N TYR A 217 2.40 -5.61 -2.68
CA TYR A 217 2.60 -4.15 -2.76
C TYR A 217 1.84 -3.45 -1.64
N ASN A 218 2.31 -2.25 -1.24
CA ASN A 218 1.48 -1.36 -0.43
C ASN A 218 0.40 -0.75 -1.33
N VAL A 219 -0.83 -1.14 -1.10
CA VAL A 219 -1.97 -0.70 -1.90
C VAL A 219 -2.89 0.22 -1.11
N ILE A 220 -3.57 1.10 -1.84
CA ILE A 220 -4.66 1.92 -1.32
C ILE A 220 -5.97 1.29 -1.76
N SER A 221 -6.83 1.04 -0.79
CA SER A 221 -8.18 0.51 -1.00
C SER A 221 -9.23 1.50 -0.49
N VAL A 222 -10.36 1.52 -1.15
CA VAL A 222 -11.50 2.37 -0.85
C VAL A 222 -12.74 1.52 -0.61
N ARG A 223 -13.61 1.92 0.31
CA ARG A 223 -14.94 1.31 0.45
C ARG A 223 -15.71 1.51 -0.85
N ARG A 224 -16.33 0.46 -1.34
CA ARG A 224 -17.10 0.49 -2.61
C ARG A 224 -18.16 1.60 -2.59
N GLU A 225 -18.97 1.65 -1.55
CA GLU A 225 -20.00 2.66 -1.37
C GLU A 225 -19.45 4.10 -1.43
N PHE A 226 -18.27 4.34 -0.81
CA PHE A 226 -17.62 5.64 -0.87
C PHE A 226 -17.11 5.97 -2.28
N ALA A 227 -16.53 4.99 -2.97
CA ALA A 227 -16.04 5.16 -4.34
C ALA A 227 -17.18 5.47 -5.32
N GLU A 228 -18.33 4.81 -5.17
CA GLU A 228 -19.53 5.02 -5.97
C GLU A 228 -20.17 6.40 -5.71
N ALA A 229 -20.22 6.82 -4.43
CA ALA A 229 -20.80 8.10 -4.06
C ALA A 229 -19.88 9.31 -4.35
N HIS A 230 -18.55 9.13 -4.28
CA HIS A 230 -17.58 10.21 -4.33
C HIS A 230 -16.36 9.90 -5.22
N PRO A 231 -16.54 9.50 -6.50
CA PRO A 231 -15.43 9.08 -7.37
C PRO A 231 -14.37 10.19 -7.58
N ASP A 232 -14.82 11.45 -7.65
CA ASP A 232 -13.90 12.59 -7.80
C ASP A 232 -13.04 12.80 -6.55
N LEU A 233 -13.59 12.58 -5.35
CA LEU A 233 -12.80 12.66 -4.11
C LEU A 233 -11.75 11.55 -4.05
N VAL A 234 -12.08 10.33 -4.48
CA VAL A 234 -11.10 9.25 -4.59
C VAL A 234 -9.96 9.67 -5.51
N SER A 235 -10.27 10.19 -6.70
CA SER A 235 -9.25 10.66 -7.66
C SER A 235 -8.33 11.75 -7.05
N ARG A 236 -8.89 12.69 -6.30
CA ARG A 236 -8.15 13.77 -5.61
C ARG A 236 -7.27 13.24 -4.49
N VAL A 237 -7.73 12.23 -3.74
CA VAL A 237 -6.91 11.53 -2.74
C VAL A 237 -5.72 10.84 -3.41
N LEU A 238 -5.93 10.13 -4.52
CA LEU A 238 -4.85 9.47 -5.25
C LEU A 238 -3.86 10.47 -5.85
N ALA A 239 -4.32 11.60 -6.37
CA ALA A 239 -3.45 12.69 -6.82
C ALA A 239 -2.59 13.25 -5.67
N SER A 240 -3.15 13.33 -4.46
CA SER A 240 -2.42 13.74 -3.25
C SER A 240 -1.39 12.71 -2.81
N TYR A 241 -1.69 11.41 -2.93
CA TYR A 241 -0.70 10.33 -2.74
C TYR A 241 0.44 10.43 -3.76
N GLU A 242 0.13 10.70 -5.02
CA GLU A 242 1.15 10.89 -6.07
C GLU A 242 2.01 12.14 -5.81
N LYS A 243 1.42 13.24 -5.34
CA LYS A 243 2.16 14.43 -4.89
C LYS A 243 3.13 14.08 -3.74
N ALA A 244 2.69 13.27 -2.76
CA ALA A 244 3.53 12.79 -1.67
C ALA A 244 4.68 11.89 -2.17
N ARG A 245 4.42 10.98 -3.11
CA ARG A 245 5.41 10.10 -3.71
C ARG A 245 6.48 10.89 -4.46
N ARG A 246 6.08 11.87 -5.28
CA ARG A 246 7.01 12.76 -6.01
C ARG A 246 7.82 13.64 -5.06
N TRP A 247 7.22 14.11 -3.99
CA TRP A 247 7.93 14.86 -2.95
C TRP A 247 9.02 13.98 -2.32
N ALA A 248 8.71 12.75 -1.93
CA ALA A 248 9.66 11.81 -1.35
C ALA A 248 10.85 11.52 -2.31
N GLN A 249 10.60 11.40 -3.61
CA GLN A 249 11.64 11.21 -4.63
C GLN A 249 12.56 12.43 -4.78
N LYS A 250 12.01 13.65 -4.66
CA LYS A 250 12.75 14.91 -4.83
C LYS A 250 13.49 15.34 -3.56
N HIS A 251 13.08 14.84 -2.39
CA HIS A 251 13.59 15.24 -1.08
C HIS A 251 14.02 14.03 -0.23
N PRO A 252 15.00 13.20 -0.68
CA PRO A 252 15.32 11.93 -0.02
C PRO A 252 15.82 12.10 1.42
N ALA A 253 16.55 13.17 1.74
CA ALA A 253 17.04 13.43 3.10
C ALA A 253 15.89 13.79 4.05
N GLU A 254 15.04 14.74 3.64
CA GLU A 254 13.87 15.18 4.41
C GLU A 254 12.84 14.06 4.53
N TYR A 255 12.74 13.18 3.51
CA TYR A 255 11.89 11.99 3.56
C TYR A 255 12.34 11.02 4.64
N LEU A 256 13.66 10.76 4.75
CA LEU A 256 14.21 9.91 5.79
C LEU A 256 13.92 10.50 7.18
N GLU A 257 14.20 11.78 7.38
CA GLU A 257 13.96 12.48 8.66
C GLU A 257 12.47 12.47 9.03
N LEU A 258 11.58 12.74 8.06
CA LEU A 258 10.14 12.71 8.26
C LEU A 258 9.68 11.32 8.71
N VAL A 259 10.10 10.27 8.00
CA VAL A 259 9.72 8.89 8.32
C VAL A 259 10.25 8.49 9.70
N ALA A 260 11.50 8.81 10.03
CA ALA A 260 12.07 8.52 11.35
C ALA A 260 11.24 9.17 12.46
N ARG A 261 10.90 10.45 12.30
CA ARG A 261 10.12 11.22 13.28
C ARG A 261 8.69 10.69 13.41
N GLU A 262 7.98 10.54 12.30
CA GLU A 262 6.55 10.18 12.30
C GLU A 262 6.30 8.72 12.71
N ALA A 263 7.18 7.79 12.30
CA ALA A 263 7.12 6.41 12.74
C ALA A 263 7.73 6.18 14.14
N LYS A 264 8.36 7.21 14.73
CA LYS A 264 9.05 7.15 16.04
C LYS A 264 10.12 6.05 16.05
N ILE A 265 10.95 6.03 15.03
CA ILE A 265 12.06 5.09 14.84
C ILE A 265 13.38 5.85 14.72
N THR A 266 14.51 5.16 14.91
CA THR A 266 15.82 5.79 14.72
C THR A 266 16.11 6.03 13.24
N PRO A 267 17.00 6.98 12.88
CA PRO A 267 17.40 7.21 11.50
C PRO A 267 17.95 5.95 10.81
N GLU A 268 18.67 5.08 11.54
CA GLU A 268 19.20 3.82 11.00
C GLU A 268 18.07 2.85 10.59
N VAL A 269 17.03 2.74 11.42
CA VAL A 269 15.84 1.93 11.13
C VAL A 269 15.09 2.52 9.95
N ALA A 270 14.90 3.85 9.91
CA ALA A 270 14.25 4.53 8.79
C ALA A 270 15.03 4.32 7.48
N LYS A 271 16.36 4.37 7.53
CA LYS A 271 17.22 4.11 6.37
C LYS A 271 16.99 2.71 5.81
N LEU A 272 17.04 1.68 6.66
CA LEU A 272 16.78 0.28 6.24
C LEU A 272 15.38 0.11 5.66
N LEU A 273 14.36 0.70 6.28
CA LEU A 273 12.99 0.69 5.77
C LEU A 273 12.92 1.29 4.36
N LEU A 274 13.53 2.47 4.15
CA LEU A 274 13.46 3.18 2.87
C LEU A 274 14.29 2.52 1.78
N GLU A 275 15.45 1.95 2.09
CA GLU A 275 16.26 1.16 1.16
C GLU A 275 15.50 -0.05 0.60
N ARG A 276 14.56 -0.60 1.38
CA ARG A 276 13.68 -1.72 1.01
C ARG A 276 12.36 -1.27 0.39
N THR A 277 12.11 0.04 0.32
CA THR A 277 10.85 0.60 -0.18
C THR A 277 11.02 1.17 -1.58
N GLY A 278 10.57 0.43 -2.59
CA GLY A 278 10.54 0.93 -3.97
C GLY A 278 9.41 1.93 -4.17
N LEU A 279 9.75 3.09 -4.77
CA LEU A 279 8.78 4.10 -5.24
C LEU A 279 8.49 3.89 -6.73
N GLY A 280 8.13 2.66 -7.11
CA GLY A 280 7.87 2.27 -8.49
C GLY A 280 6.53 2.77 -9.05
N ASP A 281 6.01 2.05 -10.04
CA ASP A 281 4.77 2.42 -10.73
C ASP A 281 3.57 2.34 -9.77
N ALA A 282 2.69 3.34 -9.86
CA ALA A 282 1.50 3.48 -9.02
C ALA A 282 0.30 2.66 -9.53
N ALA A 283 0.36 2.19 -10.77
CA ALA A 283 -0.69 1.40 -11.40
C ALA A 283 -0.41 -0.11 -11.31
N PHE A 284 -1.48 -0.89 -11.23
CA PHE A 284 -1.39 -2.33 -11.39
C PHE A 284 -1.06 -2.71 -12.83
N THR A 285 -0.03 -3.52 -13.00
CA THR A 285 0.32 -4.18 -14.26
C THR A 285 0.13 -5.69 -14.11
N GLY A 286 0.27 -6.45 -15.19
CA GLY A 286 0.13 -7.90 -15.14
C GLY A 286 1.03 -8.59 -14.11
N ARG A 287 2.21 -8.02 -13.79
CA ARG A 287 3.12 -8.57 -12.77
C ARG A 287 2.52 -8.49 -11.37
N GLN A 288 1.96 -7.32 -11.00
CA GLN A 288 1.39 -7.11 -9.67
C GLN A 288 0.13 -7.96 -9.49
N GLU A 289 -0.70 -8.05 -10.52
CA GLU A 289 -1.89 -8.89 -10.49
C GLU A 289 -1.52 -10.37 -10.37
N ALA A 290 -0.57 -10.87 -11.16
CA ALA A 290 -0.09 -12.24 -11.07
C ALA A 290 0.47 -12.58 -9.67
N SER A 291 1.19 -11.65 -9.02
CA SER A 291 1.67 -11.83 -7.65
C SER A 291 0.51 -12.02 -6.65
N LEU A 292 -0.57 -11.23 -6.78
CA LEU A 292 -1.76 -11.38 -5.94
C LEU A 292 -2.51 -12.69 -6.21
N VAL A 293 -2.65 -13.08 -7.48
CA VAL A 293 -3.26 -14.35 -7.89
C VAL A 293 -2.50 -15.52 -7.26
N GLU A 294 -1.17 -15.55 -7.39
CA GLU A 294 -0.35 -16.63 -6.81
C GLU A 294 -0.41 -16.66 -5.28
N ALA A 295 -0.44 -15.49 -4.62
CA ALA A 295 -0.66 -15.42 -3.18
C ALA A 295 -2.04 -15.98 -2.79
N GLY A 296 -3.09 -15.63 -3.52
CA GLY A 296 -4.45 -16.15 -3.32
C GLY A 296 -4.54 -17.66 -3.50
N LYS A 297 -3.95 -18.20 -4.57
CA LYS A 297 -3.87 -19.67 -4.80
C LYS A 297 -3.12 -20.39 -3.68
N ALA A 298 -2.03 -19.81 -3.17
CA ALA A 298 -1.32 -20.37 -2.02
C ALA A 298 -2.18 -20.43 -0.76
N LEU A 299 -2.97 -19.40 -0.53
CA LEU A 299 -3.91 -19.34 0.60
C LEU A 299 -5.06 -20.35 0.47
N GLN A 300 -5.56 -20.61 -0.74
CA GLN A 300 -6.54 -21.68 -0.99
C GLN A 300 -5.92 -23.06 -0.73
N ARG A 301 -4.73 -23.33 -1.27
CA ARG A 301 -4.01 -24.60 -1.05
C ARG A 301 -3.74 -24.87 0.44
N SER A 302 -3.48 -23.84 1.23
CA SER A 302 -3.25 -23.97 2.67
C SER A 302 -4.54 -24.00 3.52
N GLY A 303 -5.71 -23.89 2.91
CA GLY A 303 -7.01 -23.89 3.59
C GLY A 303 -7.31 -22.61 4.40
N ILE A 304 -6.49 -21.57 4.26
CA ILE A 304 -6.71 -20.25 4.92
C ILE A 304 -7.86 -19.52 4.22
N LEU A 305 -7.86 -19.51 2.89
CA LEU A 305 -8.97 -19.00 2.11
C LEU A 305 -9.89 -20.16 1.74
N LYS A 306 -11.05 -20.20 2.37
CA LYS A 306 -11.99 -21.34 2.30
C LYS A 306 -12.96 -21.28 1.11
N ASN A 307 -12.77 -20.39 0.16
CA ASN A 307 -13.57 -20.34 -1.05
C ASN A 307 -12.81 -20.97 -2.22
N ASP A 308 -13.54 -21.50 -3.19
CA ASP A 308 -13.05 -22.14 -4.41
C ASP A 308 -13.14 -21.20 -5.63
N ARG A 309 -13.35 -19.90 -5.40
CA ARG A 309 -13.43 -18.91 -6.47
C ARG A 309 -12.10 -18.86 -7.23
N ASP A 310 -12.21 -18.68 -8.53
CA ASP A 310 -11.05 -18.42 -9.37
C ASP A 310 -10.33 -17.12 -8.95
N MET A 311 -9.03 -17.22 -8.65
CA MET A 311 -8.27 -16.08 -8.10
C MET A 311 -8.00 -15.00 -9.13
N GLU A 312 -7.91 -15.32 -10.42
CA GLU A 312 -7.84 -14.33 -11.49
C GLU A 312 -9.10 -13.44 -11.50
N THR A 313 -10.26 -14.07 -11.39
CA THR A 313 -11.54 -13.38 -11.28
C THR A 313 -11.62 -12.52 -10.02
N VAL A 314 -11.23 -13.07 -8.86
CA VAL A 314 -11.28 -12.35 -7.56
C VAL A 314 -10.36 -11.12 -7.58
N VAL A 315 -9.15 -11.26 -8.11
CA VAL A 315 -8.20 -10.14 -8.24
C VAL A 315 -8.71 -9.11 -9.24
N GLY A 316 -9.28 -9.55 -10.38
CA GLY A 316 -9.90 -8.67 -11.37
C GLY A 316 -11.07 -7.84 -10.82
N GLU A 317 -11.89 -8.44 -9.96
CA GLU A 317 -13.00 -7.74 -9.28
C GLU A 317 -12.53 -6.81 -8.16
N LEU A 318 -11.44 -7.14 -7.47
CA LEU A 318 -10.87 -6.32 -6.40
C LEU A 318 -10.28 -5.02 -6.95
N ILE A 319 -9.55 -5.10 -8.08
CA ILE A 319 -8.81 -3.97 -8.64
C ILE A 319 -9.74 -3.10 -9.49
N ASP A 320 -9.82 -1.82 -9.18
CA ASP A 320 -10.54 -0.84 -10.00
C ASP A 320 -9.55 0.02 -10.80
N ARG A 321 -9.43 -0.30 -12.09
CA ARG A 321 -8.51 0.37 -13.01
C ARG A 321 -8.99 1.73 -13.51
N SER A 322 -10.23 2.11 -13.26
CA SER A 322 -10.79 3.40 -13.69
C SER A 322 -10.07 4.60 -13.09
N TYR A 323 -9.39 4.39 -11.95
CA TYR A 323 -8.59 5.39 -11.25
C TYR A 323 -7.13 5.48 -11.72
N PHE A 324 -6.69 4.63 -12.67
CA PHE A 324 -5.30 4.61 -13.15
C PHE A 324 -5.07 5.67 -14.22
N ALA A 325 -4.91 6.91 -13.79
CA ALA A 325 -4.64 8.01 -14.70
C ALA A 325 -3.24 7.85 -15.35
N PRO A 326 -3.10 8.19 -16.65
CA PRO A 326 -1.81 8.09 -17.37
C PRO A 326 -0.66 8.85 -16.70
N GLU A 327 -0.95 9.94 -15.99
CA GLU A 327 0.02 10.73 -15.25
C GLU A 327 0.67 9.97 -14.08
N PHE A 328 0.06 8.91 -13.55
CA PHE A 328 0.65 8.09 -12.48
C PHE A 328 1.80 7.20 -12.98
N ASN A 329 1.88 6.97 -14.29
CA ASN A 329 2.89 6.12 -14.93
C ASN A 329 4.03 6.91 -15.61
N ARG A 330 4.03 8.24 -15.54
CA ARG A 330 5.10 9.04 -16.13
C ARG A 330 6.32 9.03 -15.22
N LYS A 331 7.38 8.29 -15.61
CA LYS A 331 8.73 8.60 -15.16
C LYS A 331 9.05 10.00 -15.68
N GLU A 332 9.27 10.97 -14.80
CA GLU A 332 9.92 12.22 -15.20
C GLU A 332 11.29 11.85 -15.78
N LYS A 333 11.51 12.20 -17.07
CA LYS A 333 12.79 12.01 -17.77
C LYS A 333 13.85 12.92 -17.20
#